data_18666cc8f95b13d5a61aa4f0440a00a6
#
_entry.id   18666cc8f95b13d5a61aa4f0440a00a6
#
_cell.length_a   1.000
_cell.length_b   1.000
_cell.length_c   1.000
_cell.angle_alpha   90.00
_cell.angle_beta   90.00
_cell.angle_gamma   90.00
#
_symmetry.space_group_name_H-M   'P 1'
#
loop_
_entity.id
_entity.type
_entity.pdbx_description
1 polymer ?
#
loop_
_entity_poly.entity_id
_entity_poly.type
_entity_poly.pdbx_seq_one_letter_code
_entity_poly.pdbx_strand_id
1 'polypeptide(L)'
;LSGMDENAASLARKWGLGLELTDFCEARKLEEPAAMEAARARCSGIGSLWLHAPFAELSPCAIDPRVREVVMLRFRQTVQAALALGIRRIVVHSGYIPLVYFPEWFTARSVEFWREFLRDAPDGLCLALENVMEPEPDMLVQIAAGVDDPRFGLCLDVGHANTRVSETPPLDWIAPMAPWLRHVHLHNNDGDWDLHDALGQGMIPMPDILAALAEQCPAADYTIENQNCELSLRWLCARGYLEEP
;
A
#
# COMPACT_ATOMS: atom_id res chain seq x y z
N LEU A 1 0.85 9.48 6.57
CA LEU A 1 0.99 10.32 5.38
C LEU A 1 1.95 9.68 4.40
N SER A 2 1.73 9.81 3.10
CA SER A 2 2.63 9.25 2.07
C SER A 2 3.81 10.18 1.78
N GLY A 3 5.00 9.61 1.62
CA GLY A 3 6.21 10.29 1.14
C GLY A 3 6.11 10.85 -0.29
N MET A 4 4.99 10.63 -0.97
CA MET A 4 4.66 11.30 -2.23
C MET A 4 4.59 12.82 -2.07
N ASP A 5 4.12 13.33 -0.92
CA ASP A 5 4.22 14.74 -0.54
C ASP A 5 5.59 15.02 0.10
N GLU A 6 6.38 15.92 -0.48
CA GLU A 6 7.70 16.30 0.07
C GLU A 6 7.62 16.87 1.50
N ASN A 7 6.47 17.42 1.90
CA ASN A 7 6.23 17.94 3.24
C ASN A 7 5.73 16.89 4.23
N ALA A 8 5.40 15.67 3.78
CA ALA A 8 4.76 14.64 4.59
C ALA A 8 5.49 14.38 5.91
N ALA A 9 6.82 14.27 5.90
CA ALA A 9 7.59 14.03 7.13
C ALA A 9 7.52 15.21 8.12
N SER A 10 7.46 16.44 7.64
CA SER A 10 7.27 17.64 8.48
C SER A 10 5.86 17.68 9.05
N LEU A 11 4.86 17.38 8.22
CA LEU A 11 3.47 17.30 8.63
C LEU A 11 3.26 16.16 9.64
N ALA A 12 3.83 14.98 9.39
CA ALA A 12 3.74 13.85 10.29
C ALA A 12 4.25 14.19 11.70
N ARG A 13 5.40 14.87 11.80
CA ARG A 13 5.93 15.33 13.09
C ARG A 13 5.03 16.38 13.75
N LYS A 14 4.56 17.35 12.99
CA LYS A 14 3.68 18.42 13.49
C LYS A 14 2.37 17.88 14.02
N TRP A 15 1.79 16.88 13.35
CA TRP A 15 0.48 16.31 13.65
C TRP A 15 0.55 15.04 14.53
N GLY A 16 1.73 14.58 14.90
CA GLY A 16 1.90 13.32 15.64
C GLY A 16 1.46 12.08 14.87
N LEU A 17 1.50 12.13 13.54
CA LEU A 17 1.06 11.07 12.63
C LEU A 17 2.21 10.18 12.15
N GLY A 18 1.85 9.06 11.51
CA GLY A 18 2.79 8.17 10.84
C GLY A 18 3.22 8.67 9.46
N LEU A 19 4.25 8.01 8.93
CA LEU A 19 4.76 8.23 7.58
C LEU A 19 4.92 6.90 6.87
N GLU A 20 4.49 6.85 5.61
CA GLU A 20 4.83 5.81 4.67
C GLU A 20 5.92 6.32 3.73
N LEU A 21 7.07 5.65 3.75
CA LEU A 21 8.21 5.98 2.90
C LEU A 21 7.98 5.46 1.49
N THR A 22 8.11 6.36 0.51
CA THR A 22 8.09 6.06 -0.92
C THR A 22 9.48 6.21 -1.58
N ASP A 23 10.50 6.42 -0.77
CA ASP A 23 11.88 6.69 -1.22
C ASP A 23 12.43 5.57 -2.11
N PHE A 24 11.97 4.32 -1.91
CA PHE A 24 12.45 3.13 -2.59
C PHE A 24 11.51 2.60 -3.68
N CYS A 25 10.47 3.35 -4.07
CA CYS A 25 9.61 2.99 -5.20
C CYS A 25 10.39 2.79 -6.52
N GLU A 26 11.52 3.49 -6.68
CA GLU A 26 12.53 3.17 -7.67
C GLU A 26 13.49 2.10 -7.13
N ALA A 27 13.44 0.88 -7.66
CA ALA A 27 14.22 -0.27 -7.17
C ALA A 27 15.74 -0.01 -7.10
N ARG A 28 16.31 0.82 -8.00
CA ARG A 28 17.74 1.16 -7.97
C ARG A 28 18.17 1.87 -6.68
N LYS A 29 17.27 2.66 -6.06
CA LYS A 29 17.55 3.39 -4.82
C LYS A 29 17.84 2.48 -3.62
N LEU A 30 17.39 1.23 -3.68
CA LEU A 30 17.74 0.21 -2.67
C LEU A 30 19.25 -0.09 -2.60
N GLU A 31 20.00 0.23 -3.65
CA GLU A 31 21.44 0.01 -3.77
C GLU A 31 22.25 1.32 -3.57
N GLU A 32 21.59 2.44 -3.32
CA GLU A 32 22.21 3.76 -3.16
C GLU A 32 22.35 4.13 -1.67
N PRO A 33 23.57 4.18 -1.11
CA PRO A 33 23.75 4.59 0.30
C PRO A 33 23.15 5.96 0.62
N ALA A 34 23.21 6.91 -0.31
CA ALA A 34 22.64 8.25 -0.14
C ALA A 34 21.11 8.24 0.01
N ALA A 35 20.41 7.34 -0.69
CA ALA A 35 18.97 7.17 -0.55
C ALA A 35 18.61 6.62 0.85
N MET A 36 19.39 5.68 1.37
CA MET A 36 19.21 5.15 2.73
C MET A 36 19.43 6.23 3.80
N GLU A 37 20.44 7.08 3.66
CA GLU A 37 20.69 8.20 4.59
C GLU A 37 19.55 9.23 4.54
N ALA A 38 19.05 9.57 3.36
CA ALA A 38 17.91 10.46 3.19
C ALA A 38 16.64 9.89 3.84
N ALA A 39 16.34 8.60 3.61
CA ALA A 39 15.22 7.90 4.21
C ALA A 39 15.32 7.88 5.75
N ARG A 40 16.50 7.63 6.30
CA ARG A 40 16.76 7.67 7.75
C ARG A 40 16.49 9.05 8.36
N ALA A 41 16.95 10.10 7.69
CA ALA A 41 16.68 11.48 8.12
C ALA A 41 15.18 11.80 8.07
N ARG A 42 14.49 11.32 7.05
CA ARG A 42 13.04 11.51 6.87
C ARG A 42 12.24 10.82 7.96
N CYS A 43 12.59 9.60 8.36
CA CYS A 43 11.96 8.83 9.45
C CYS A 43 12.18 9.43 10.84
N SER A 44 13.21 10.25 11.04
CA SER A 44 13.62 10.70 12.37
C SER A 44 12.50 11.42 13.10
N GLY A 45 12.21 10.99 14.35
CA GLY A 45 11.17 11.57 15.19
C GLY A 45 9.73 11.18 14.84
N ILE A 46 9.52 10.20 13.95
CA ILE A 46 8.20 9.68 13.58
C ILE A 46 8.01 8.30 14.18
N GLY A 47 6.95 8.11 14.97
CA GLY A 47 6.75 6.89 15.76
C GLY A 47 6.10 5.73 14.99
N SER A 48 5.35 6.00 13.92
CA SER A 48 4.67 4.98 13.11
C SER A 48 5.15 5.05 11.67
N LEU A 49 5.70 3.95 11.16
CA LEU A 49 6.31 3.92 9.85
C LEU A 49 5.81 2.72 9.03
N TRP A 50 5.51 2.97 7.76
CA TRP A 50 5.36 2.01 6.69
C TRP A 50 6.43 2.28 5.61
N LEU A 51 6.68 1.30 4.76
CA LEU A 51 7.55 1.47 3.60
C LEU A 51 6.83 0.91 2.38
N HIS A 52 6.72 1.72 1.34
CA HIS A 52 6.22 1.28 0.05
C HIS A 52 7.36 0.64 -0.76
N ALA A 53 7.16 -0.60 -1.19
CA ALA A 53 8.14 -1.33 -1.99
C ALA A 53 8.21 -0.78 -3.43
N PRO A 54 9.31 -1.02 -4.16
CA PRO A 54 9.33 -0.75 -5.58
C PRO A 54 8.33 -1.62 -6.32
N PHE A 55 7.69 -1.07 -7.34
CA PHE A 55 6.58 -1.72 -8.03
C PHE A 55 6.72 -1.77 -9.56
N ALA A 56 7.34 -0.74 -10.17
CA ALA A 56 7.44 -0.66 -11.62
C ALA A 56 8.17 -1.90 -12.18
N GLU A 57 7.56 -2.57 -13.17
CA GLU A 57 7.99 -3.80 -13.84
C GLU A 57 8.20 -5.02 -12.91
N LEU A 58 7.86 -4.92 -11.62
CA LEU A 58 8.07 -5.98 -10.63
C LEU A 58 6.80 -6.81 -10.41
N SER A 59 6.48 -7.72 -11.34
CA SER A 59 5.36 -8.65 -11.16
C SER A 59 5.83 -9.96 -10.52
N PRO A 60 5.28 -10.35 -9.35
CA PRO A 60 5.53 -11.66 -8.72
C PRO A 60 5.20 -12.84 -9.64
N CYS A 61 4.28 -12.62 -10.58
CA CYS A 61 3.80 -13.61 -11.54
C CYS A 61 4.48 -13.55 -12.90
N ALA A 62 5.61 -12.85 -13.04
CA ALA A 62 6.33 -12.83 -14.31
C ALA A 62 6.56 -14.24 -14.84
N ILE A 63 6.24 -14.46 -16.13
CA ILE A 63 6.34 -15.78 -16.77
C ILE A 63 7.80 -16.21 -16.89
N ASP A 64 8.67 -15.24 -17.22
CA ASP A 64 10.12 -15.51 -17.29
C ASP A 64 10.70 -15.71 -15.87
N PRO A 65 11.30 -16.87 -15.58
CA PRO A 65 11.88 -17.13 -14.25
C PRO A 65 13.00 -16.14 -13.88
N ARG A 66 13.72 -15.57 -14.84
CA ARG A 66 14.76 -14.57 -14.58
C ARG A 66 14.17 -13.26 -14.09
N VAL A 67 13.03 -12.85 -14.63
CA VAL A 67 12.29 -11.66 -14.12
C VAL A 67 11.80 -11.92 -12.71
N ARG A 68 11.26 -13.12 -12.43
CA ARG A 68 10.83 -13.50 -11.06
C ARG A 68 12.02 -13.51 -10.07
N GLU A 69 13.20 -13.98 -10.46
CA GLU A 69 14.41 -13.89 -9.64
C GLU A 69 14.74 -12.43 -9.27
N VAL A 70 14.61 -11.50 -10.22
CA VAL A 70 14.82 -10.06 -9.98
C VAL A 70 13.76 -9.51 -9.02
N VAL A 71 12.49 -9.85 -9.20
CA VAL A 71 11.41 -9.44 -8.28
C VAL A 71 11.70 -9.93 -6.85
N MET A 72 12.02 -11.21 -6.69
CA MET A 72 12.39 -11.80 -5.41
C MET A 72 13.57 -11.07 -4.75
N LEU A 73 14.61 -10.77 -5.54
CA LEU A 73 15.77 -10.01 -5.07
C LEU A 73 15.36 -8.62 -4.57
N ARG A 74 14.58 -7.86 -5.37
CA ARG A 74 14.18 -6.50 -5.03
C ARG A 74 13.32 -6.45 -3.77
N PHE A 75 12.39 -7.37 -3.60
CA PHE A 75 11.58 -7.43 -2.37
C PHE A 75 12.41 -7.85 -1.15
N ARG A 76 13.38 -8.75 -1.29
CA ARG A 76 14.33 -9.05 -0.20
C ARG A 76 15.19 -7.84 0.17
N GLN A 77 15.68 -7.07 -0.81
CA GLN A 77 16.38 -5.81 -0.56
C GLN A 77 15.49 -4.79 0.14
N THR A 78 14.21 -4.71 -0.24
CA THR A 78 13.21 -3.85 0.43
C THR A 78 13.05 -4.20 1.90
N VAL A 79 12.94 -5.50 2.23
CA VAL A 79 12.88 -5.94 3.63
C VAL A 79 14.16 -5.56 4.39
N GLN A 80 15.33 -5.72 3.78
CA GLN A 80 16.60 -5.33 4.40
C GLN A 80 16.67 -3.81 4.66
N ALA A 81 16.24 -2.99 3.70
CA ALA A 81 16.17 -1.54 3.83
C ALA A 81 15.19 -1.14 4.95
N ALA A 82 13.99 -1.74 4.98
CA ALA A 82 13.00 -1.51 6.01
C ALA A 82 13.55 -1.83 7.41
N LEU A 83 14.14 -3.00 7.60
CA LEU A 83 14.74 -3.40 8.88
C LEU A 83 15.86 -2.48 9.32
N ALA A 84 16.71 -2.01 8.40
CA ALA A 84 17.78 -1.04 8.69
C ALA A 84 17.24 0.32 9.14
N LEU A 85 15.99 0.65 8.80
CA LEU A 85 15.25 1.83 9.25
C LEU A 85 14.35 1.56 10.48
N GLY A 86 14.32 0.32 11.00
CA GLY A 86 13.44 -0.08 12.10
C GLY A 86 11.98 -0.31 11.68
N ILE A 87 11.71 -0.41 10.38
CA ILE A 87 10.37 -0.61 9.81
C ILE A 87 10.13 -2.11 9.63
N ARG A 88 8.91 -2.57 9.95
CA ARG A 88 8.47 -3.96 9.74
C ARG A 88 7.18 -4.08 8.95
N ARG A 89 6.65 -2.96 8.47
CA ARG A 89 5.39 -2.86 7.74
C ARG A 89 5.68 -2.37 6.32
N ILE A 90 5.31 -3.18 5.33
CA ILE A 90 5.67 -2.95 3.93
C ILE A 90 4.43 -3.14 3.06
N VAL A 91 4.14 -2.17 2.22
CA VAL A 91 3.17 -2.28 1.13
C VAL A 91 3.87 -2.79 -0.12
N VAL A 92 3.23 -3.71 -0.83
CA VAL A 92 3.70 -4.26 -2.11
C VAL A 92 2.56 -4.31 -3.11
N HIS A 93 2.76 -3.86 -4.33
CA HIS A 93 1.78 -4.00 -5.40
C HIS A 93 1.56 -5.47 -5.79
N SER A 94 0.34 -5.81 -6.18
CA SER A 94 0.03 -7.14 -6.72
C SER A 94 0.80 -7.45 -7.99
N GLY A 95 0.99 -6.46 -8.86
CA GLY A 95 1.59 -6.60 -10.17
C GLY A 95 0.66 -7.29 -11.19
N TYR A 96 -0.64 -7.32 -10.92
CA TYR A 96 -1.63 -7.80 -11.88
C TYR A 96 -1.76 -6.82 -13.06
N ILE A 97 -1.84 -7.37 -14.27
CA ILE A 97 -2.08 -6.59 -15.49
C ILE A 97 -3.24 -7.24 -16.22
N PRO A 98 -4.41 -6.56 -16.31
CA PRO A 98 -5.56 -7.04 -17.06
C PRO A 98 -5.19 -7.40 -18.50
N LEU A 99 -5.83 -8.41 -19.06
CA LEU A 99 -5.61 -8.92 -20.43
C LEU A 99 -4.22 -9.54 -20.67
N VAL A 100 -3.28 -9.42 -19.76
CA VAL A 100 -1.97 -10.09 -19.82
C VAL A 100 -2.02 -11.40 -19.05
N TYR A 101 -2.62 -11.39 -17.88
CA TYR A 101 -2.72 -12.56 -17.02
C TYR A 101 -4.16 -13.06 -16.90
N PHE A 102 -4.35 -14.38 -16.94
CA PHE A 102 -5.61 -15.01 -16.55
C PHE A 102 -5.74 -14.97 -15.03
N PRO A 103 -6.88 -14.52 -14.46
CA PRO A 103 -7.05 -14.34 -13.02
C PRO A 103 -6.68 -15.57 -12.17
N GLU A 104 -7.17 -16.74 -12.53
CA GLU A 104 -6.92 -17.97 -11.78
C GLU A 104 -5.43 -18.38 -11.80
N TRP A 105 -4.78 -18.18 -12.96
CA TRP A 105 -3.35 -18.45 -13.09
C TRP A 105 -2.55 -17.47 -12.25
N PHE A 106 -2.89 -16.17 -12.30
CA PHE A 106 -2.22 -15.14 -11.53
C PHE A 106 -2.36 -15.39 -10.03
N THR A 107 -3.58 -15.70 -9.55
CA THR A 107 -3.86 -16.05 -8.16
C THR A 107 -2.97 -17.20 -7.68
N ALA A 108 -2.96 -18.32 -8.42
CA ALA A 108 -2.16 -19.48 -8.06
C ALA A 108 -0.66 -19.18 -7.99
N ARG A 109 -0.14 -18.43 -8.97
CA ARG A 109 1.29 -18.05 -9.03
C ARG A 109 1.67 -17.05 -7.94
N SER A 110 0.77 -16.11 -7.61
CA SER A 110 0.98 -15.18 -6.48
C SER A 110 1.08 -15.92 -5.15
N VAL A 111 0.20 -16.88 -4.90
CA VAL A 111 0.26 -17.71 -3.69
C VAL A 111 1.59 -18.46 -3.59
N GLU A 112 2.04 -19.08 -4.68
CA GLU A 112 3.34 -19.77 -4.72
C GLU A 112 4.49 -18.82 -4.41
N PHE A 113 4.51 -17.64 -5.05
CA PHE A 113 5.56 -16.64 -4.88
C PHE A 113 5.63 -16.14 -3.43
N TRP A 114 4.50 -15.71 -2.87
CA TRP A 114 4.47 -15.15 -1.52
C TRP A 114 4.77 -16.19 -0.44
N ARG A 115 4.32 -17.43 -0.60
CA ARG A 115 4.73 -18.54 0.29
C ARG A 115 6.24 -18.79 0.23
N GLU A 116 6.84 -18.74 -0.96
CA GLU A 116 8.28 -18.87 -1.13
C GLU A 116 9.03 -17.71 -0.48
N PHE A 117 8.57 -16.46 -0.71
CA PHE A 117 9.16 -15.26 -0.12
C PHE A 117 9.16 -15.31 1.41
N LEU A 118 8.02 -15.68 2.00
CA LEU A 118 7.81 -15.68 3.45
C LEU A 118 8.58 -16.76 4.19
N ARG A 119 9.04 -17.83 3.55
CA ARG A 119 9.89 -18.84 4.19
C ARG A 119 11.16 -18.25 4.81
N ASP A 120 11.74 -17.27 4.14
CA ASP A 120 12.99 -16.64 4.56
C ASP A 120 12.77 -15.25 5.17
N ALA A 121 11.53 -14.78 5.25
CA ALA A 121 11.19 -13.48 5.79
C ALA A 121 11.26 -13.48 7.33
N PRO A 122 11.70 -12.36 7.96
CA PRO A 122 11.85 -12.30 9.41
C PRO A 122 10.50 -12.34 10.12
N ASP A 123 10.52 -12.83 11.36
CA ASP A 123 9.38 -12.76 12.26
C ASP A 123 8.98 -11.30 12.54
N GLY A 124 7.67 -11.08 12.69
CA GLY A 124 7.11 -9.76 12.97
C GLY A 124 7.11 -8.80 11.76
N LEU A 125 7.42 -9.29 10.56
CA LEU A 125 7.16 -8.59 9.32
C LEU A 125 5.64 -8.52 9.10
N CYS A 126 5.15 -7.43 8.52
CA CYS A 126 3.80 -7.28 8.00
C CYS A 126 3.89 -6.84 6.54
N LEU A 127 3.48 -7.70 5.63
CA LEU A 127 3.33 -7.39 4.21
C LEU A 127 1.86 -7.14 3.91
N ALA A 128 1.56 -6.04 3.24
CA ALA A 128 0.22 -5.70 2.78
C ALA A 128 0.21 -5.65 1.24
N LEU A 129 -0.47 -6.60 0.61
CA LEU A 129 -0.62 -6.69 -0.84
C LEU A 129 -1.70 -5.73 -1.31
N GLU A 130 -1.33 -4.81 -2.17
CA GLU A 130 -2.17 -3.71 -2.64
C GLU A 130 -2.86 -4.03 -3.96
N ASN A 131 -4.15 -3.63 -4.06
CA ASN A 131 -4.87 -3.60 -5.33
C ASN A 131 -4.38 -2.46 -6.20
N VAL A 132 -4.18 -2.73 -7.49
CA VAL A 132 -3.76 -1.71 -8.48
C VAL A 132 -4.66 -1.73 -9.71
N MET A 133 -4.77 -2.88 -10.37
CA MET A 133 -5.53 -3.05 -11.62
C MET A 133 -6.51 -4.21 -11.55
N GLU A 134 -6.80 -4.73 -10.39
CA GLU A 134 -7.82 -5.75 -10.21
C GLU A 134 -9.21 -5.15 -10.41
N PRO A 135 -10.12 -5.84 -11.15
CA PRO A 135 -11.48 -5.36 -11.35
C PRO A 135 -12.36 -5.49 -10.09
N GLU A 136 -11.98 -6.41 -9.18
CA GLU A 136 -12.75 -6.77 -8.00
C GLU A 136 -11.83 -7.34 -6.89
N PRO A 137 -12.28 -7.38 -5.61
CA PRO A 137 -11.46 -7.83 -4.48
C PRO A 137 -11.13 -9.31 -4.47
N ASP A 138 -11.91 -10.16 -5.12
CA ASP A 138 -11.89 -11.62 -4.98
C ASP A 138 -10.51 -12.24 -5.23
N MET A 139 -9.78 -11.74 -6.21
CA MET A 139 -8.43 -12.22 -6.53
C MET A 139 -7.47 -12.02 -5.36
N LEU A 140 -7.45 -10.82 -4.77
CA LEU A 140 -6.57 -10.50 -3.63
C LEU A 140 -6.98 -11.30 -2.38
N VAL A 141 -8.28 -11.44 -2.14
CA VAL A 141 -8.82 -12.25 -1.04
C VAL A 141 -8.38 -13.71 -1.20
N GLN A 142 -8.48 -14.28 -2.39
CA GLN A 142 -8.02 -15.66 -2.67
C GLN A 142 -6.51 -15.80 -2.50
N ILE A 143 -5.72 -14.79 -2.90
CA ILE A 143 -4.27 -14.78 -2.66
C ILE A 143 -3.97 -14.79 -1.17
N ALA A 144 -4.59 -13.89 -0.38
CA ALA A 144 -4.34 -13.80 1.06
C ALA A 144 -4.75 -15.10 1.78
N ALA A 145 -5.92 -15.63 1.48
CA ALA A 145 -6.37 -16.91 2.01
C ALA A 145 -5.46 -18.08 1.59
N GLY A 146 -4.98 -18.07 0.34
CA GLY A 146 -4.07 -19.08 -0.18
C GLY A 146 -2.68 -19.02 0.42
N VAL A 147 -2.15 -17.83 0.70
CA VAL A 147 -0.83 -17.66 1.37
C VAL A 147 -0.90 -18.20 2.79
N ASP A 148 -1.95 -17.88 3.54
CA ASP A 148 -2.23 -18.39 4.89
C ASP A 148 -1.03 -18.20 5.85
N ASP A 149 -0.48 -16.99 5.90
CA ASP A 149 0.62 -16.60 6.80
C ASP A 149 0.22 -15.32 7.56
N PRO A 150 0.34 -15.26 8.90
CA PRO A 150 -0.07 -14.09 9.68
C PRO A 150 0.72 -12.81 9.36
N ARG A 151 1.88 -12.93 8.72
CA ARG A 151 2.70 -11.81 8.27
C ARG A 151 2.22 -11.22 6.95
N PHE A 152 1.25 -11.87 6.27
CA PHE A 152 0.71 -11.45 4.99
C PHE A 152 -0.73 -10.97 5.16
N GLY A 153 -1.04 -9.84 4.59
CA GLY A 153 -2.36 -9.26 4.55
C GLY A 153 -2.56 -8.42 3.30
N LEU A 154 -3.60 -7.61 3.31
CA LEU A 154 -4.00 -6.79 2.18
C LEU A 154 -3.86 -5.30 2.51
N CYS A 155 -3.56 -4.51 1.49
CA CYS A 155 -3.74 -3.06 1.45
C CYS A 155 -4.88 -2.75 0.48
N LEU A 156 -5.87 -1.98 0.92
CA LEU A 156 -6.88 -1.43 0.05
C LEU A 156 -6.47 -0.02 -0.34
N ASP A 157 -6.15 0.19 -1.61
CA ASP A 157 -6.11 1.52 -2.18
C ASP A 157 -7.50 1.87 -2.73
N VAL A 158 -8.14 2.86 -2.09
CA VAL A 158 -9.51 3.25 -2.42
C VAL A 158 -9.59 4.05 -3.72
N GLY A 159 -8.50 4.71 -4.10
CA GLY A 159 -8.42 5.41 -5.38
C GLY A 159 -8.26 4.45 -6.54
N HIS A 160 -7.38 3.45 -6.43
CA HIS A 160 -7.28 2.38 -7.43
C HIS A 160 -8.61 1.65 -7.63
N ALA A 161 -9.34 1.38 -6.52
CA ALA A 161 -10.67 0.78 -6.57
C ALA A 161 -11.75 1.69 -7.22
N ASN A 162 -11.44 2.96 -7.51
CA ASN A 162 -12.33 3.91 -8.18
C ASN A 162 -11.84 4.31 -9.58
N THR A 163 -10.87 3.63 -10.14
CA THR A 163 -10.45 3.88 -11.52
C THR A 163 -11.35 3.12 -12.50
N ARG A 164 -11.27 3.47 -13.78
CA ARG A 164 -11.99 2.78 -14.85
C ARG A 164 -11.67 1.29 -15.03
N VAL A 165 -10.64 0.79 -14.34
CA VAL A 165 -10.26 -0.64 -14.37
C VAL A 165 -11.10 -1.43 -13.37
N SER A 166 -11.52 -0.81 -12.28
CA SER A 166 -12.37 -1.46 -11.28
C SER A 166 -13.81 -1.58 -11.79
N GLU A 167 -14.38 -2.78 -11.64
CA GLU A 167 -15.77 -3.08 -11.93
C GLU A 167 -16.64 -3.04 -10.66
N THR A 168 -15.99 -2.86 -9.49
CA THR A 168 -16.61 -2.87 -8.17
C THR A 168 -16.42 -1.49 -7.50
N PRO A 169 -17.49 -0.85 -6.99
CA PRO A 169 -17.38 0.40 -6.26
C PRO A 169 -16.44 0.29 -5.04
N PRO A 170 -15.65 1.34 -4.70
CA PRO A 170 -14.67 1.26 -3.61
C PRO A 170 -15.23 0.78 -2.27
N LEU A 171 -16.46 1.14 -1.96
CA LEU A 171 -17.13 0.73 -0.71
C LEU A 171 -17.32 -0.79 -0.61
N ASP A 172 -17.58 -1.44 -1.75
CA ASP A 172 -17.85 -2.88 -1.82
C ASP A 172 -16.57 -3.74 -1.76
N TRP A 173 -15.38 -3.10 -1.82
CA TRP A 173 -14.09 -3.77 -1.60
C TRP A 173 -13.84 -4.08 -0.12
N ILE A 174 -14.40 -3.28 0.79
CA ILE A 174 -14.03 -3.31 2.22
C ILE A 174 -14.41 -4.64 2.86
N ALA A 175 -15.68 -5.03 2.75
CA ALA A 175 -16.19 -6.22 3.45
C ALA A 175 -15.48 -7.53 3.05
N PRO A 176 -15.23 -7.83 1.76
CA PRO A 176 -14.49 -9.02 1.37
C PRO A 176 -13.03 -9.02 1.85
N MET A 177 -12.37 -7.85 1.88
CA MET A 177 -10.96 -7.72 2.28
C MET A 177 -10.77 -7.67 3.79
N ALA A 178 -11.80 -7.31 4.57
CA ALA A 178 -11.73 -7.04 6.02
C ALA A 178 -10.96 -8.09 6.84
N PRO A 179 -11.10 -9.41 6.64
CA PRO A 179 -10.36 -10.41 7.43
C PRO A 179 -8.83 -10.32 7.29
N TRP A 180 -8.35 -9.79 6.17
CA TRP A 180 -6.92 -9.71 5.85
C TRP A 180 -6.39 -8.29 5.79
N LEU A 181 -7.26 -7.26 5.91
CA LEU A 181 -6.86 -5.87 5.75
C LEU A 181 -5.91 -5.44 6.86
N ARG A 182 -4.76 -4.90 6.47
CA ARG A 182 -3.72 -4.37 7.37
C ARG A 182 -3.48 -2.90 7.16
N HIS A 183 -3.68 -2.43 5.93
CA HIS A 183 -3.40 -1.07 5.53
C HIS A 183 -4.42 -0.56 4.52
N VAL A 184 -4.55 0.77 4.45
CA VAL A 184 -5.46 1.42 3.49
C VAL A 184 -4.76 2.68 2.97
N HIS A 185 -4.71 2.85 1.66
CA HIS A 185 -4.36 4.10 1.02
C HIS A 185 -5.63 4.93 0.78
N LEU A 186 -5.60 6.17 1.24
CA LEU A 186 -6.71 7.10 1.17
C LEU A 186 -6.33 8.28 0.27
N HIS A 187 -6.95 8.34 -0.87
CA HIS A 187 -6.96 9.47 -1.79
C HIS A 187 -8.24 9.46 -2.61
N ASN A 188 -8.44 10.48 -3.42
CA ASN A 188 -9.65 10.60 -4.25
C ASN A 188 -9.29 10.77 -5.72
N ASN A 189 -10.24 10.58 -6.61
CA ASN A 189 -10.11 10.79 -8.06
C ASN A 189 -11.48 10.98 -8.72
N ASP A 190 -11.50 11.12 -10.04
CA ASP A 190 -12.69 11.38 -10.86
C ASP A 190 -13.41 10.13 -11.36
N GLY A 191 -12.93 8.93 -10.99
CA GLY A 191 -13.47 7.64 -11.45
C GLY A 191 -12.89 7.14 -12.78
N ASP A 192 -11.93 7.86 -13.36
CA ASP A 192 -11.24 7.46 -14.60
C ASP A 192 -9.76 7.15 -14.38
N TRP A 193 -9.03 8.11 -13.81
CA TRP A 193 -7.59 8.02 -13.61
C TRP A 193 -7.21 8.02 -12.13
N ASP A 194 -6.04 7.47 -11.84
CA ASP A 194 -5.44 7.49 -10.53
C ASP A 194 -4.78 8.85 -10.25
N LEU A 195 -5.59 9.83 -9.80
CA LEU A 195 -5.19 11.23 -9.70
C LEU A 195 -4.52 11.59 -8.36
N HIS A 196 -4.66 10.78 -7.33
CA HIS A 196 -4.20 11.07 -5.96
C HIS A 196 -4.68 12.43 -5.42
N ASP A 197 -5.94 12.78 -5.72
CA ASP A 197 -6.58 14.00 -5.23
C ASP A 197 -6.80 13.97 -3.72
N ALA A 198 -6.91 15.15 -3.10
CA ALA A 198 -7.22 15.26 -1.69
C ALA A 198 -8.59 14.62 -1.36
N LEU A 199 -8.75 14.14 -0.13
CA LEU A 199 -9.93 13.37 0.33
C LEU A 199 -11.27 14.06 0.06
N GLY A 200 -11.28 15.39 0.05
CA GLY A 200 -12.47 16.20 -0.24
C GLY A 200 -12.69 16.50 -1.71
N GLN A 201 -11.83 16.05 -2.60
CA GLN A 201 -11.87 16.30 -4.04
C GLN A 201 -12.12 14.97 -4.77
N GLY A 202 -12.93 14.98 -5.84
CA GLY A 202 -13.23 13.76 -6.60
C GLY A 202 -14.57 13.13 -6.25
N MET A 203 -14.77 11.87 -6.66
CA MET A 203 -16.07 11.20 -6.65
C MET A 203 -16.23 10.12 -5.57
N ILE A 204 -15.16 9.71 -4.90
CA ILE A 204 -15.21 8.68 -3.86
C ILE A 204 -15.98 9.23 -2.66
N PRO A 205 -17.02 8.53 -2.16
CA PRO A 205 -17.77 8.93 -0.98
C PRO A 205 -16.97 8.69 0.32
N MET A 206 -15.90 9.47 0.50
CA MET A 206 -14.91 9.27 1.55
C MET A 206 -15.50 9.17 2.96
N PRO A 207 -16.57 9.92 3.36
CA PRO A 207 -17.19 9.71 4.66
C PRO A 207 -17.74 8.30 4.85
N ASP A 208 -18.37 7.71 3.81
CA ASP A 208 -18.92 6.35 3.87
C ASP A 208 -17.80 5.30 3.92
N ILE A 209 -16.72 5.52 3.15
CA ILE A 209 -15.50 4.70 3.20
C ILE A 209 -14.92 4.69 4.61
N LEU A 210 -14.71 5.86 5.21
CA LEU A 210 -14.14 5.97 6.57
C LEU A 210 -15.03 5.31 7.62
N ALA A 211 -16.35 5.46 7.50
CA ALA A 211 -17.31 4.82 8.41
C ALA A 211 -17.26 3.29 8.31
N ALA A 212 -17.28 2.76 7.08
CA ALA A 212 -17.20 1.30 6.84
C ALA A 212 -15.88 0.70 7.32
N LEU A 213 -14.76 1.39 7.07
CA LEU A 213 -13.43 0.95 7.55
C LEU A 213 -13.34 0.96 9.07
N ALA A 214 -13.86 1.99 9.74
CA ALA A 214 -13.88 2.07 11.20
C ALA A 214 -14.71 0.95 11.83
N GLU A 215 -15.82 0.55 11.20
CA GLU A 215 -16.69 -0.53 11.66
C GLU A 215 -16.10 -1.91 11.42
N GLN A 216 -15.59 -2.16 10.18
CA GLN A 216 -15.23 -3.51 9.73
C GLN A 216 -13.74 -3.83 9.89
N CYS A 217 -12.88 -2.81 9.88
CA CYS A 217 -11.43 -2.95 9.85
C CYS A 217 -10.72 -2.05 10.90
N PRO A 218 -11.16 -2.05 12.19
CA PRO A 218 -10.67 -1.10 13.19
C PRO A 218 -9.17 -1.25 13.52
N ALA A 219 -8.53 -2.32 13.08
CA ALA A 219 -7.10 -2.58 13.29
C ALA A 219 -6.23 -2.20 12.10
N ALA A 220 -6.81 -1.75 10.98
CA ALA A 220 -6.05 -1.33 9.82
C ALA A 220 -5.42 0.05 10.05
N ASP A 221 -4.19 0.22 9.57
CA ASP A 221 -3.54 1.53 9.49
C ASP A 221 -3.97 2.27 8.21
N TYR A 222 -3.90 3.60 8.25
CA TYR A 222 -4.28 4.44 7.10
C TYR A 222 -3.11 5.31 6.66
N THR A 223 -2.86 5.40 5.36
CA THR A 223 -1.99 6.40 4.74
C THR A 223 -2.80 7.33 3.84
N ILE A 224 -2.69 8.64 4.07
CA ILE A 224 -3.16 9.65 3.11
C ILE A 224 -2.14 9.70 1.99
N GLU A 225 -2.53 9.30 0.80
CA GLU A 225 -1.65 9.17 -0.36
C GLU A 225 -1.92 10.25 -1.39
N ASN A 226 -1.59 11.48 -1.03
CA ASN A 226 -1.77 12.67 -1.86
C ASN A 226 -0.45 13.39 -2.11
N GLN A 227 -0.39 14.13 -3.21
CA GLN A 227 0.69 15.09 -3.46
C GLN A 227 0.64 16.31 -2.54
N ASN A 228 -0.49 16.55 -1.88
CA ASN A 228 -0.69 17.61 -0.89
C ASN A 228 -1.53 17.06 0.28
N CYS A 229 -0.86 16.44 1.23
CA CYS A 229 -1.50 15.86 2.42
C CYS A 229 -2.20 16.91 3.30
N GLU A 230 -1.73 18.17 3.31
CA GLU A 230 -2.31 19.21 4.17
C GLU A 230 -3.78 19.49 3.82
N LEU A 231 -4.17 19.42 2.55
CA LEU A 231 -5.56 19.58 2.14
C LEU A 231 -6.45 18.49 2.73
N SER A 232 -5.98 17.25 2.72
CA SER A 232 -6.68 16.10 3.29
C SER A 232 -6.76 16.18 4.83
N LEU A 233 -5.68 16.60 5.49
CA LEU A 233 -5.69 16.82 6.94
C LEU A 233 -6.70 17.88 7.36
N ARG A 234 -6.75 19.01 6.66
CA ARG A 234 -7.77 20.05 6.89
C ARG A 234 -9.20 19.55 6.66
N TRP A 235 -9.38 18.71 5.63
CA TRP A 235 -10.68 18.11 5.34
C TRP A 235 -11.12 17.16 6.48
N LEU A 236 -10.20 16.37 7.04
CA LEU A 236 -10.45 15.50 8.19
C LEU A 236 -10.80 16.29 9.45
N CYS A 237 -10.06 17.36 9.75
CA CYS A 237 -10.33 18.24 10.89
C CYS A 237 -11.69 18.92 10.78
N ALA A 238 -12.02 19.46 9.61
CA ALA A 238 -13.30 20.13 9.38
C ALA A 238 -14.51 19.20 9.59
N ARG A 239 -14.32 17.89 9.61
CA ARG A 239 -15.34 16.85 9.84
C ARG A 239 -15.22 16.13 11.18
N GLY A 240 -14.25 16.52 12.00
CA GLY A 240 -14.06 15.93 13.33
C GLY A 240 -13.42 14.53 13.33
N TYR A 241 -12.81 14.11 12.24
CA TYR A 241 -12.04 12.85 12.17
C TYR A 241 -10.65 13.00 12.77
N LEU A 242 -10.13 14.21 12.85
CA LEU A 242 -8.79 14.53 13.37
C LEU A 242 -8.84 15.84 14.13
N GLU A 243 -8.09 15.96 15.23
CA GLU A 243 -7.91 17.21 15.96
C GLU A 243 -6.71 17.99 15.41
N GLU A 244 -6.83 19.31 15.35
CA GLU A 244 -5.69 20.17 14.98
C GLU A 244 -4.62 20.15 16.09
N PRO A 245 -3.30 20.13 15.74
CA PRO A 245 -2.21 20.08 16.72
C PRO A 245 -1.98 21.39 17.45
#